data_c4005e4fae52f871b114ff05be7c0091
#
_entry.id   c4005e4fae52f871b114ff05be7c0091
#
_cell.length_a   1.000
_cell.length_b   1.000
_cell.length_c   1.000
_cell.angle_alpha   90.00
_cell.angle_beta   90.00
_cell.angle_gamma   90.00
#
_symmetry.space_group_name_H-M   'P 1'
#
loop_
_entity.id
_entity.type
_entity.pdbx_description
1 polymer ?
#
loop_
_entity_poly.entity_id
_entity_poly.type
_entity_poly.pdbx_seq_one_letter_code
_entity_poly.pdbx_strand_id
1 'polypeptide(L)'
;MKKYFFPLVENPYRKKDLTSAIKVIKSGRITIGKVTQKLEKKFSKKFKIKNSLMVNSGSSANLLAFQCLINPYRKNRLKPGDQVLVPSLCWSTSLWPIIQSGLKPVFIDVDKKTLNIDLKKLVKKINKKTKAIMLV
;
A
#
# COMPACT_ATOMS: atom_id res chain seq x y z
N MET A 1 -7.28 -0.18 32.73
CA MET A 1 -7.44 -0.20 31.26
C MET A 1 -8.43 -1.28 30.90
N LYS A 2 -9.49 -0.99 30.11
CA LYS A 2 -10.41 -2.02 29.58
C LYS A 2 -9.61 -2.95 28.65
N LYS A 3 -9.60 -4.24 28.96
CA LYS A 3 -8.99 -5.26 28.10
C LYS A 3 -9.95 -5.51 26.94
N TYR A 4 -9.59 -5.09 25.72
CA TYR A 4 -10.40 -5.40 24.54
C TYR A 4 -10.27 -6.89 24.23
N PHE A 5 -11.39 -7.55 23.93
CA PHE A 5 -11.43 -8.98 23.62
C PHE A 5 -10.74 -9.30 22.29
N PHE A 6 -10.84 -8.38 21.32
CA PHE A 6 -10.15 -8.44 20.05
C PHE A 6 -9.33 -7.16 19.85
N PRO A 7 -8.08 -7.11 20.33
CA PRO A 7 -7.22 -5.95 20.09
C PRO A 7 -6.81 -5.88 18.63
N LEU A 8 -6.72 -4.66 18.10
CA LEU A 8 -6.27 -4.42 16.72
C LEU A 8 -4.82 -4.91 16.52
N VAL A 9 -4.00 -4.77 17.54
CA VAL A 9 -2.59 -5.21 17.57
C VAL A 9 -2.26 -5.72 18.97
N GLU A 10 -1.63 -6.88 19.06
CA GLU A 10 -1.15 -7.46 20.30
C GLU A 10 0.37 -7.63 20.23
N ASN A 11 1.09 -7.02 21.20
CA ASN A 11 2.55 -7.13 21.35
C ASN A 11 3.35 -6.96 20.04
N PRO A 12 3.17 -5.85 19.29
CA PRO A 12 3.74 -5.70 17.95
C PRO A 12 5.28 -5.61 17.94
N TYR A 13 5.87 -5.22 19.08
CA TYR A 13 7.31 -4.95 19.19
C TYR A 13 7.97 -5.86 20.23
N ARG A 14 9.01 -6.55 19.81
CA ARG A 14 9.87 -7.31 20.73
C ARG A 14 10.89 -6.36 21.40
N LYS A 15 11.41 -6.75 22.55
CA LYS A 15 12.42 -5.98 23.29
C LYS A 15 13.61 -5.54 22.44
N LYS A 16 14.10 -6.43 21.56
CA LYS A 16 15.19 -6.13 20.61
C LYS A 16 14.83 -5.10 19.54
N ASP A 17 13.56 -5.02 19.16
CA ASP A 17 13.09 -4.08 18.14
C ASP A 17 13.11 -2.66 18.74
N LEU A 18 12.63 -2.51 19.99
CA LEU A 18 12.70 -1.27 20.75
C LEU A 18 14.14 -0.82 20.99
N THR A 19 15.02 -1.73 21.41
CA THR A 19 16.45 -1.44 21.61
C THR A 19 17.09 -0.93 20.32
N SER A 20 16.74 -1.52 19.17
CA SER A 20 17.24 -1.10 17.87
C SER A 20 16.76 0.30 17.49
N ALA A 21 15.49 0.63 17.75
CA ALA A 21 14.95 1.98 17.53
C ALA A 21 15.64 3.04 18.40
N ILE A 22 15.81 2.74 19.71
CA ILE A 22 16.53 3.62 20.63
C ILE A 22 17.97 3.88 20.16
N LYS A 23 18.65 2.86 19.65
CA LYS A 23 20.02 3.03 19.12
C LYS A 23 20.06 3.99 17.92
N VAL A 24 19.06 3.93 17.03
CA VAL A 24 18.96 4.86 15.90
C VAL A 24 18.71 6.28 16.40
N ILE A 25 17.78 6.47 17.33
CA ILE A 25 17.49 7.80 17.92
C ILE A 25 18.75 8.39 18.56
N LYS A 26 19.46 7.60 19.39
CA LYS A 26 20.72 8.04 20.04
C LYS A 26 21.84 8.37 19.05
N SER A 27 21.81 7.84 17.84
CA SER A 27 22.79 8.17 16.80
C SER A 27 22.61 9.56 16.16
N GLY A 28 21.50 10.25 16.45
CA GLY A 28 21.13 11.53 15.85
C GLY A 28 20.75 11.47 14.36
N ARG A 29 20.84 10.31 13.70
CA ARG A 29 20.49 10.12 12.29
C ARG A 29 19.10 9.48 12.15
N ILE A 30 18.06 10.27 12.32
CA ILE A 30 16.66 9.84 12.30
C ILE A 30 15.98 9.97 10.93
N THR A 31 16.65 10.60 9.95
CA THR A 31 16.19 10.67 8.56
C THR A 31 16.95 9.64 7.71
N ILE A 32 16.64 9.49 6.44
CA ILE A 32 17.16 8.49 5.48
C ILE A 32 18.57 7.99 5.82
N GLY A 33 18.65 7.04 6.77
CA GLY A 33 19.90 6.55 7.33
C GLY A 33 20.27 5.16 6.83
N LYS A 34 21.45 4.68 7.30
CA LYS A 34 21.99 3.35 6.94
C LYS A 34 21.02 2.21 7.25
N VAL A 35 20.17 2.34 8.28
CA VAL A 35 19.19 1.31 8.66
C VAL A 35 18.08 1.20 7.60
N THR A 36 17.55 2.35 7.14
CA THR A 36 16.56 2.42 6.05
C THR A 36 17.13 1.82 4.76
N GLN A 37 18.32 2.23 4.34
CA GLN A 37 18.99 1.68 3.14
C GLN A 37 19.21 0.17 3.24
N LYS A 38 19.57 -0.34 4.42
CA LYS A 38 19.73 -1.78 4.65
C LYS A 38 18.40 -2.53 4.54
N LEU A 39 17.30 -1.94 5.03
CA LEU A 39 15.96 -2.49 4.87
C LEU A 39 15.57 -2.56 3.39
N GLU A 40 15.70 -1.45 2.66
CA GLU A 40 15.37 -1.36 1.23
C GLU A 40 16.13 -2.42 0.40
N LYS A 41 17.44 -2.54 0.63
CA LYS A 41 18.28 -3.58 -0.01
C LYS A 41 17.81 -5.00 0.33
N LYS A 42 17.51 -5.29 1.60
CA LYS A 42 17.03 -6.61 2.01
C LYS A 42 15.65 -6.92 1.43
N PHE A 43 14.76 -5.94 1.40
CA PHE A 43 13.43 -6.06 0.82
C PHE A 43 13.52 -6.34 -0.68
N SER A 44 14.30 -5.54 -1.40
CA SER A 44 14.54 -5.75 -2.84
C SER A 44 15.09 -7.16 -3.14
N LYS A 45 16.06 -7.62 -2.35
CA LYS A 45 16.61 -8.98 -2.49
C LYS A 45 15.57 -10.06 -2.22
N LYS A 46 14.77 -9.92 -1.15
CA LYS A 46 13.75 -10.91 -0.77
C LYS A 46 12.67 -11.06 -1.83
N PHE A 47 12.21 -9.96 -2.40
CA PHE A 47 11.12 -9.94 -3.38
C PHE A 47 11.61 -9.95 -4.84
N LYS A 48 12.94 -10.09 -5.05
CA LYS A 48 13.58 -10.12 -6.38
C LYS A 48 13.19 -8.92 -7.26
N ILE A 49 13.07 -7.74 -6.66
CA ILE A 49 12.80 -6.47 -7.33
C ILE A 49 14.05 -5.61 -7.35
N LYS A 50 14.19 -4.76 -8.37
CA LYS A 50 15.40 -3.94 -8.56
C LYS A 50 15.59 -2.91 -7.45
N ASN A 51 14.55 -2.20 -7.09
CA ASN A 51 14.58 -1.12 -6.10
C ASN A 51 13.37 -1.21 -5.16
N SER A 52 13.55 -0.75 -3.95
CA SER A 52 12.46 -0.50 -2.99
C SER A 52 12.72 0.81 -2.27
N LEU A 53 11.67 1.47 -1.90
CA LEU A 53 11.69 2.75 -1.22
C LEU A 53 10.87 2.66 0.06
N MET A 54 11.48 3.01 1.18
CA MET A 54 10.80 3.11 2.45
C MET A 54 10.06 4.44 2.56
N VAL A 55 8.82 4.38 2.98
CA VAL A 55 7.98 5.56 3.27
C VAL A 55 7.44 5.47 4.69
N ASN A 56 6.87 6.55 5.19
CA ASN A 56 6.42 6.67 6.59
C ASN A 56 5.17 5.83 6.92
N SER A 57 4.38 5.44 5.91
CA SER A 57 3.16 4.66 6.12
C SER A 57 2.73 3.90 4.85
N GLY A 58 1.88 2.88 5.02
CA GLY A 58 1.22 2.21 3.89
C GLY A 58 0.34 3.17 3.07
N SER A 59 -0.29 4.14 3.72
CA SER A 59 -1.07 5.19 3.04
C SER A 59 -0.21 6.00 2.07
N SER A 60 0.97 6.43 2.51
CA SER A 60 1.94 7.13 1.65
C SER A 60 2.49 6.22 0.54
N ALA A 61 2.67 4.93 0.82
CA ALA A 61 3.08 3.96 -0.19
C ALA A 61 2.03 3.82 -1.30
N ASN A 62 0.75 3.71 -0.93
CA ASN A 62 -0.35 3.65 -1.89
C ASN A 62 -0.43 4.92 -2.75
N LEU A 63 -0.34 6.10 -2.12
CA LEU A 63 -0.34 7.36 -2.86
C LEU A 63 0.84 7.44 -3.83
N LEU A 64 2.04 7.13 -3.37
CA LEU A 64 3.24 7.16 -4.21
C LEU A 64 3.15 6.16 -5.37
N ALA A 65 2.60 4.96 -5.16
CA ALA A 65 2.38 3.98 -6.21
C ALA A 65 1.46 4.53 -7.31
N PHE A 66 0.34 5.18 -6.95
CA PHE A 66 -0.54 5.81 -7.95
C PHE A 66 0.11 6.99 -8.64
N GLN A 67 0.88 7.83 -7.92
CA GLN A 67 1.65 8.93 -8.54
C GLN A 67 2.67 8.39 -9.55
N CYS A 68 3.30 7.26 -9.27
CA CYS A 68 4.16 6.59 -10.25
C CYS A 68 3.39 6.10 -11.49
N LEU A 69 2.15 5.59 -11.30
CA LEU A 69 1.33 5.11 -12.43
C LEU A 69 0.87 6.24 -13.37
N ILE A 70 0.62 7.44 -12.85
CA ILE A 70 0.20 8.61 -13.64
C ILE A 70 1.38 9.49 -14.10
N ASN A 71 2.61 9.15 -13.72
CA ASN A 71 3.80 9.95 -14.02
C ASN A 71 3.91 10.23 -15.53
N PRO A 72 4.03 11.51 -15.96
CA PRO A 72 4.08 11.89 -17.38
C PRO A 72 5.24 11.27 -18.17
N TYR A 73 6.34 10.95 -17.50
CA TYR A 73 7.51 10.30 -18.13
C TYR A 73 7.34 8.79 -18.33
N ARG A 74 6.27 8.20 -17.81
CA ARG A 74 5.98 6.77 -18.00
C ARG A 74 5.32 6.54 -19.36
N LYS A 75 5.88 5.66 -20.20
CA LYS A 75 5.37 5.35 -21.55
C LYS A 75 3.89 4.90 -21.53
N ASN A 76 3.52 4.04 -20.57
CA ASN A 76 2.14 3.51 -20.42
C ASN A 76 1.50 4.05 -19.15
N ARG A 77 1.52 5.38 -18.96
CA ARG A 77 0.90 6.03 -17.80
C ARG A 77 -0.62 5.90 -17.83
N LEU A 78 -1.21 5.85 -16.65
CA LEU A 78 -2.64 6.03 -16.51
C LEU A 78 -3.02 7.50 -16.76
N LYS A 79 -4.23 7.71 -17.26
CA LYS A 79 -4.74 9.05 -17.62
C LYS A 79 -5.97 9.38 -16.77
N PRO A 80 -6.30 10.64 -16.56
CA PRO A 80 -7.54 11.03 -15.91
C PRO A 80 -8.75 10.33 -16.53
N GLY A 81 -9.61 9.78 -15.67
CA GLY A 81 -10.80 9.01 -16.09
C GLY A 81 -10.56 7.51 -16.35
N ASP A 82 -9.31 7.05 -16.39
CA ASP A 82 -9.03 5.61 -16.41
C ASP A 82 -9.58 4.95 -15.13
N GLN A 83 -10.11 3.73 -15.28
CA GLN A 83 -10.77 3.03 -14.19
C GLN A 83 -9.78 2.13 -13.42
N VAL A 84 -9.92 2.17 -12.10
CA VAL A 84 -9.22 1.29 -11.15
C VAL A 84 -10.27 0.50 -10.38
N LEU A 85 -10.23 -0.83 -10.50
CA LEU A 85 -11.10 -1.70 -9.71
C LEU A 85 -10.59 -1.75 -8.27
N VAL A 86 -11.47 -1.63 -7.29
CA VAL A 86 -11.14 -1.61 -5.88
C VAL A 86 -12.21 -2.36 -5.06
N PRO A 87 -11.86 -3.19 -4.07
CA PRO A 87 -12.85 -3.85 -3.25
C PRO A 87 -13.67 -2.83 -2.46
N SER A 88 -14.99 -3.07 -2.32
CA SER A 88 -15.89 -2.19 -1.53
C SER A 88 -15.55 -2.20 -0.04
N LEU A 89 -14.98 -3.29 0.46
CA LEU A 89 -14.45 -3.41 1.81
C LEU A 89 -12.94 -3.20 1.78
N CYS A 90 -12.50 -1.99 2.05
CA CYS A 90 -11.09 -1.64 2.12
C CYS A 90 -10.85 -0.46 3.07
N TRP A 91 -9.59 -0.27 3.45
CA TRP A 91 -9.19 0.94 4.17
C TRP A 91 -9.32 2.16 3.26
N SER A 92 -9.74 3.30 3.80
CA SER A 92 -9.94 4.54 3.02
C SER A 92 -8.71 4.96 2.20
N THR A 93 -7.51 4.69 2.71
CA THR A 93 -6.25 5.00 2.01
C THR A 93 -5.89 4.04 0.87
N SER A 94 -6.70 3.00 0.63
CA SER A 94 -6.67 2.23 -0.61
C SER A 94 -7.51 2.89 -1.71
N LEU A 95 -8.51 3.70 -1.34
CA LEU A 95 -9.40 4.40 -2.26
C LEU A 95 -8.90 5.81 -2.61
N TRP A 96 -8.53 6.63 -1.61
CA TRP A 96 -8.17 8.03 -1.81
C TRP A 96 -7.10 8.28 -2.87
N PRO A 97 -6.01 7.49 -2.95
CA PRO A 97 -4.98 7.71 -3.97
C PRO A 97 -5.49 7.58 -5.40
N ILE A 98 -6.51 6.75 -5.64
CA ILE A 98 -7.16 6.62 -6.96
C ILE A 98 -7.80 7.94 -7.35
N ILE A 99 -8.58 8.53 -6.44
CA ILE A 99 -9.31 9.79 -6.67
C ILE A 99 -8.31 10.96 -6.79
N GLN A 100 -7.33 11.03 -5.88
CA GLN A 100 -6.30 12.08 -5.87
C GLN A 100 -5.43 12.07 -7.14
N SER A 101 -5.33 10.92 -7.80
CA SER A 101 -4.61 10.77 -9.08
C SER A 101 -5.49 11.07 -10.31
N GLY A 102 -6.72 11.58 -10.12
CA GLY A 102 -7.65 11.84 -11.20
C GLY A 102 -8.24 10.60 -11.88
N LEU A 103 -8.03 9.42 -11.28
CA LEU A 103 -8.53 8.15 -11.77
C LEU A 103 -9.94 7.88 -11.23
N LYS A 104 -10.69 7.01 -11.89
CA LYS A 104 -12.06 6.66 -11.52
C LYS A 104 -12.10 5.32 -10.77
N PRO A 105 -12.44 5.29 -9.47
CA PRO A 105 -12.62 4.04 -8.76
C PRO A 105 -13.89 3.34 -9.23
N VAL A 106 -13.81 2.02 -9.37
CA VAL A 106 -14.94 1.15 -9.66
C VAL A 106 -14.99 0.10 -8.57
N PHE A 107 -15.99 0.18 -7.72
CA PHE A 107 -16.14 -0.72 -6.59
C PHE A 107 -16.58 -2.12 -7.03
N ILE A 108 -15.91 -3.10 -6.45
CA ILE A 108 -16.21 -4.52 -6.59
C ILE A 108 -16.61 -5.05 -5.23
N ASP A 109 -17.73 -5.70 -5.17
CA ASP A 109 -18.19 -6.36 -3.95
C ASP A 109 -17.21 -7.43 -3.47
N VAL A 110 -17.27 -7.76 -2.19
CA VAL A 110 -16.47 -8.83 -1.59
C VAL A 110 -17.27 -10.12 -1.47
N ASP A 111 -16.57 -11.23 -1.49
CA ASP A 111 -17.13 -12.53 -1.12
C ASP A 111 -17.43 -12.57 0.37
N LYS A 112 -18.64 -12.94 0.76
CA LYS A 112 -19.13 -12.92 2.17
C LYS A 112 -18.36 -13.86 3.10
N LYS A 113 -17.75 -14.93 2.57
CA LYS A 113 -17.03 -15.92 3.38
C LYS A 113 -15.57 -15.53 3.61
N THR A 114 -14.94 -14.98 2.59
CA THR A 114 -13.50 -14.66 2.64
C THR A 114 -13.21 -13.20 2.91
N LEU A 115 -14.20 -12.31 2.72
CA LEU A 115 -14.09 -10.84 2.74
C LEU A 115 -13.09 -10.29 1.72
N ASN A 116 -12.57 -11.13 0.84
CA ASN A 116 -11.76 -10.71 -0.30
C ASN A 116 -12.64 -10.32 -1.49
N ILE A 117 -12.04 -9.66 -2.48
CA ILE A 117 -12.74 -9.24 -3.70
C ILE A 117 -13.41 -10.45 -4.38
N ASP A 118 -14.68 -10.31 -4.76
CA ASP A 118 -15.42 -11.34 -5.50
C ASP A 118 -14.91 -11.39 -6.94
N LEU A 119 -14.18 -12.46 -7.29
CA LEU A 119 -13.58 -12.64 -8.61
C LEU A 119 -14.61 -12.71 -9.73
N LYS A 120 -15.80 -13.28 -9.48
CA LYS A 120 -16.86 -13.35 -10.50
C LYS A 120 -17.41 -11.96 -10.81
N LYS A 121 -17.59 -11.12 -9.79
CA LYS A 121 -18.03 -9.73 -9.95
C LYS A 121 -16.92 -8.86 -10.55
N LEU A 122 -15.66 -9.09 -10.17
CA LEU A 122 -14.50 -8.40 -10.72
C LEU A 122 -14.43 -8.58 -12.25
N VAL A 123 -14.47 -9.82 -12.74
CA VAL A 123 -14.37 -10.10 -14.16
C VAL A 123 -15.48 -9.42 -14.98
N LYS A 124 -16.72 -9.39 -14.45
CA LYS A 124 -17.85 -8.70 -15.08
C LYS A 124 -17.68 -7.18 -15.19
N LYS A 125 -16.85 -6.57 -14.33
CA LYS A 125 -16.62 -5.12 -14.32
C LYS A 125 -15.42 -4.68 -15.17
N ILE A 126 -14.59 -5.62 -15.63
CA ILE A 126 -13.47 -5.31 -16.52
C ILE A 126 -14.01 -4.83 -17.87
N ASN A 127 -13.48 -3.70 -18.34
CA ASN A 127 -13.80 -3.13 -19.64
C ASN A 127 -12.58 -2.37 -20.22
N LYS A 128 -12.71 -1.77 -21.39
CA LYS A 128 -11.61 -1.07 -22.09
C LYS A 128 -11.01 0.08 -21.29
N LYS A 129 -11.76 0.70 -20.36
CA LYS A 129 -11.29 1.78 -19.47
C LYS A 129 -10.60 1.26 -18.22
N THR A 130 -10.71 -0.04 -17.89
CA THR A 130 -10.04 -0.66 -16.74
C THR A 130 -8.54 -0.74 -17.00
N LYS A 131 -7.74 -0.10 -16.18
CA LYS A 131 -6.28 -0.01 -16.33
C LYS A 131 -5.51 -0.54 -15.13
N ALA A 132 -6.13 -0.64 -13.97
CA ALA A 132 -5.50 -1.16 -12.77
C ALA A 132 -6.52 -1.82 -11.83
N ILE A 133 -6.01 -2.60 -10.90
CA ILE A 133 -6.77 -3.20 -9.80
C ILE A 133 -5.98 -2.88 -8.52
N MET A 134 -6.67 -2.31 -7.53
CA MET A 134 -6.15 -2.16 -6.17
C MET A 134 -6.56 -3.39 -5.37
N LEU A 135 -5.60 -4.20 -4.97
CA LEU A 135 -5.80 -5.37 -4.11
C LEU A 135 -5.53 -5.00 -2.65
N VAL A 136 -6.32 -5.55 -1.73
CA VAL A 136 -6.23 -5.32 -0.28
C VAL A 136 -6.27 -6.66 0.43
#